data_fe887327a46239228b0e7f930c4e8afb
#
_entry.id   fe887327a46239228b0e7f930c4e8afb
#
_cell.length_a   1.000
_cell.length_b   1.000
_cell.length_c   1.000
_cell.angle_alpha   90.00
_cell.angle_beta   90.00
_cell.angle_gamma   90.00
#
_symmetry.space_group_name_H-M   'P 1'
#
loop_
_entity.id
_entity.type
_entity.pdbx_description
1 polymer ?
#
loop_
_entity_poly.entity_id
_entity_poly.type
_entity_poly.pdbx_seq_one_letter_code
_entity_poly.pdbx_strand_id
1 'polypeptide(L)'
;MQSRRLPAIALALAVTVLAGLASAPDARAAPERARDLGIAVGVFPTGEYNAITDVKGVRVGHSTIIKGDDIRTGVTAIVPARGNLFTHPIPAWIHVGNGYGKMIGATQVRELGELETPILLTCTLCVWRAAQGLVSWVYDQQDIGEETVNPVVGEVNDSRVNNMWADPVGLEHVYEALNGAHDGPVLEGTIGAGTGTQAFGWKGGIGTSSRKLPRSLGGWTVGVLVQTNFGGNLTINSAPVGRELERFPYQHALSLQRPTAGRSLTDDPPPRDAEDGSIIIVLATDAPLQSRNLRRLSERAIMGLARTGSFAHNGSGDYVIAFSTHPDVRHPRFAEGPVQVSTLPNPALSPLFAATAEATEEAVYNALFTATAVTSSRGTLQAIPQDEVLRILRKYNSLYWGSHLPPGRID
;
A
#
# COMPACT_ATOMS: atom_id res chain seq x y z
N MET A 1 73.60 62.16 -19.61
CA MET A 1 73.74 60.72 -19.92
C MET A 1 72.36 60.08 -19.82
N GLN A 2 71.80 59.75 -21.00
CA GLN A 2 70.40 59.36 -21.16
C GLN A 2 70.30 57.83 -21.06
N SER A 3 69.43 57.33 -20.20
CA SER A 3 69.07 55.92 -20.13
C SER A 3 67.77 55.69 -20.92
N ARG A 4 67.87 54.92 -21.97
CA ARG A 4 66.69 54.48 -22.79
C ARG A 4 65.93 53.35 -22.07
N ARG A 5 64.63 53.53 -21.86
CA ARG A 5 63.69 52.48 -21.43
C ARG A 5 63.13 51.80 -22.68
N LEU A 6 63.17 50.47 -22.71
CA LEU A 6 62.44 49.59 -23.64
C LEU A 6 61.04 49.26 -23.09
N PRO A 7 60.02 49.19 -23.94
CA PRO A 7 58.68 48.81 -23.47
C PRO A 7 58.50 47.26 -23.39
N ALA A 8 57.93 46.82 -22.33
CA ALA A 8 57.51 45.45 -22.18
C ALA A 8 56.19 45.17 -22.92
N ILE A 9 56.21 44.17 -23.81
CA ILE A 9 55.04 43.68 -24.54
C ILE A 9 54.38 42.66 -23.62
N ALA A 10 53.14 42.95 -23.13
CA ALA A 10 52.30 41.99 -22.38
C ALA A 10 51.54 41.10 -23.38
N LEU A 11 51.86 39.81 -23.38
CA LEU A 11 51.13 38.77 -24.11
C LEU A 11 49.93 38.30 -23.29
N ALA A 12 48.73 38.71 -23.68
CA ALA A 12 47.50 38.24 -23.05
C ALA A 12 47.12 36.86 -23.60
N LEU A 13 47.24 35.81 -22.79
CA LEU A 13 46.72 34.47 -23.08
C LEU A 13 45.21 34.46 -22.77
N ALA A 14 44.38 34.41 -23.79
CA ALA A 14 42.94 34.15 -23.65
C ALA A 14 42.72 32.65 -23.40
N VAL A 15 42.40 32.27 -22.16
CA VAL A 15 41.94 30.93 -21.81
C VAL A 15 40.43 30.86 -22.07
N THR A 16 40.04 30.19 -23.15
CA THR A 16 38.64 29.89 -23.45
C THR A 16 38.23 28.69 -22.59
N VAL A 17 37.48 28.96 -21.50
CA VAL A 17 36.84 27.91 -20.69
C VAL A 17 35.62 27.45 -21.47
N LEU A 18 35.67 26.29 -22.12
CA LEU A 18 34.50 25.55 -22.56
C LEU A 18 33.78 25.02 -21.31
N ALA A 19 32.74 25.71 -20.86
CA ALA A 19 31.79 25.19 -19.89
C ALA A 19 30.96 24.08 -20.59
N GLY A 20 31.34 22.83 -20.36
CA GLY A 20 30.50 21.69 -20.70
C GLY A 20 29.19 21.78 -19.90
N LEU A 21 28.10 22.04 -20.59
CA LEU A 21 26.76 21.86 -20.06
C LEU A 21 26.60 20.36 -19.74
N ALA A 22 26.95 19.96 -18.53
CA ALA A 22 26.49 18.71 -17.99
C ALA A 22 24.96 18.82 -17.87
N SER A 23 24.22 18.09 -18.73
CA SER A 23 22.78 17.93 -18.62
C SER A 23 22.51 17.43 -17.20
N ALA A 24 21.82 18.24 -16.37
CA ALA A 24 21.29 17.77 -15.12
C ALA A 24 20.42 16.55 -15.44
N PRO A 25 20.50 15.45 -14.65
CA PRO A 25 19.59 14.34 -14.83
C PRO A 25 18.18 14.90 -14.75
N ASP A 26 17.32 14.54 -15.71
CA ASP A 26 15.90 14.89 -15.72
C ASP A 26 15.35 14.69 -14.30
N ALA A 27 14.95 15.77 -13.67
CA ALA A 27 14.20 15.71 -12.44
C ALA A 27 12.89 14.98 -12.79
N ARG A 28 12.91 13.65 -12.60
CA ARG A 28 11.76 12.80 -12.86
C ARG A 28 10.63 13.37 -12.02
N ALA A 29 9.56 13.82 -12.66
CA ALA A 29 8.38 14.30 -11.98
C ALA A 29 7.97 13.28 -10.91
N ALA A 30 7.53 13.74 -9.74
CA ALA A 30 7.04 12.85 -8.71
C ALA A 30 5.94 11.95 -9.31
N PRO A 31 5.90 10.65 -8.95
CA PRO A 31 4.91 9.74 -9.52
C PRO A 31 3.50 10.27 -9.19
N GLU A 32 2.66 10.36 -10.22
CA GLU A 32 1.30 10.87 -10.10
C GLU A 32 0.37 9.79 -9.52
N ARG A 33 -0.53 10.20 -8.64
CA ARG A 33 -1.57 9.34 -8.09
C ARG A 33 -2.74 9.20 -9.06
N ALA A 34 -3.60 8.22 -8.84
CA ALA A 34 -4.75 7.96 -9.72
C ALA A 34 -5.61 9.22 -9.95
N ARG A 35 -5.88 10.01 -8.92
CA ARG A 35 -6.67 11.25 -9.05
C ARG A 35 -5.97 12.34 -9.84
N ASP A 36 -4.66 12.45 -9.73
CA ASP A 36 -3.87 13.43 -10.50
C ASP A 36 -3.96 13.13 -12.00
N LEU A 37 -4.11 11.85 -12.34
CA LEU A 37 -4.32 11.34 -13.69
C LEU A 37 -5.78 11.41 -14.17
N GLY A 38 -6.71 11.93 -13.34
CA GLY A 38 -8.13 12.03 -13.67
C GLY A 38 -8.94 10.75 -13.39
N ILE A 39 -8.37 9.79 -12.64
CA ILE A 39 -9.03 8.55 -12.23
C ILE A 39 -9.71 8.80 -10.88
N ALA A 40 -10.99 9.14 -10.88
CA ALA A 40 -11.79 9.32 -9.68
C ALA A 40 -12.59 8.05 -9.36
N VAL A 41 -12.46 7.54 -8.15
CA VAL A 41 -13.15 6.33 -7.67
C VAL A 41 -14.26 6.72 -6.71
N GLY A 42 -15.47 6.21 -6.97
CA GLY A 42 -16.60 6.35 -6.08
C GLY A 42 -17.22 7.74 -6.04
N VAL A 43 -18.02 7.98 -4.99
CA VAL A 43 -18.84 9.20 -4.86
C VAL A 43 -18.47 10.07 -3.65
N PHE A 44 -17.75 9.49 -2.65
CA PHE A 44 -17.38 10.25 -1.46
C PHE A 44 -16.10 11.06 -1.69
N PRO A 45 -16.02 12.28 -1.13
CA PRO A 45 -14.80 13.08 -1.13
C PRO A 45 -13.71 12.39 -0.31
N THR A 46 -12.46 12.67 -0.66
CA THR A 46 -11.29 12.25 0.11
C THR A 46 -11.10 13.11 1.35
N GLY A 47 -10.30 12.65 2.31
CA GLY A 47 -9.70 13.53 3.32
C GLY A 47 -8.61 14.42 2.69
N GLU A 48 -7.91 15.17 3.53
CA GLU A 48 -6.92 16.17 3.11
C GLU A 48 -5.76 15.57 2.33
N TYR A 49 -5.21 14.46 2.81
CA TYR A 49 -4.05 13.77 2.20
C TYR A 49 -4.48 12.63 1.27
N ASN A 50 -5.78 12.31 1.25
CA ASN A 50 -6.29 11.09 0.61
C ASN A 50 -5.47 9.85 1.02
N ALA A 51 -5.23 9.68 2.31
CA ALA A 51 -4.38 8.68 2.91
C ALA A 51 -4.97 8.10 4.20
N ILE A 52 -4.48 6.95 4.64
CA ILE A 52 -4.90 6.34 5.90
C ILE A 52 -4.69 7.28 7.10
N THR A 53 -3.75 8.19 7.02
CA THR A 53 -3.41 9.22 8.02
C THR A 53 -4.45 10.33 8.15
N ASP A 54 -5.42 10.42 7.24
CA ASP A 54 -6.60 11.28 7.43
C ASP A 54 -7.49 10.81 8.59
N VAL A 55 -7.34 9.56 9.00
CA VAL A 55 -7.92 9.05 10.25
C VAL A 55 -7.06 9.52 11.42
N LYS A 56 -7.61 10.40 12.23
CA LYS A 56 -6.89 11.08 13.31
C LYS A 56 -6.18 10.10 14.26
N GLY A 57 -4.88 10.33 14.45
CA GLY A 57 -4.03 9.53 15.34
C GLY A 57 -3.23 8.46 14.63
N VAL A 58 -3.61 8.07 13.42
CA VAL A 58 -2.86 7.11 12.60
C VAL A 58 -1.58 7.74 12.06
N ARG A 59 -0.48 6.99 12.14
CA ARG A 59 0.83 7.37 11.62
C ARG A 59 1.41 6.24 10.81
N VAL A 60 2.18 6.56 9.77
CA VAL A 60 2.83 5.59 8.87
C VAL A 60 4.30 5.90 8.74
N GLY A 61 5.14 4.87 8.78
CA GLY A 61 6.56 4.98 8.54
C GLY A 61 7.09 3.81 7.72
N HIS A 62 8.25 4.01 7.10
CA HIS A 62 8.85 3.04 6.18
C HIS A 62 10.34 2.89 6.44
N SER A 63 10.85 1.68 6.25
CA SER A 63 12.26 1.38 6.08
C SER A 63 12.43 0.61 4.77
N THR A 64 13.17 1.18 3.82
CA THR A 64 13.39 0.60 2.50
C THR A 64 14.75 -0.06 2.42
N ILE A 65 14.80 -1.33 2.00
CA ILE A 65 16.03 -2.13 1.96
C ILE A 65 16.38 -2.45 0.51
N ILE A 66 17.36 -1.74 -0.03
CA ILE A 66 17.97 -1.99 -1.33
C ILE A 66 19.44 -2.27 -1.09
N LYS A 67 19.86 -3.55 -1.22
CA LYS A 67 21.22 -3.96 -0.90
C LYS A 67 21.74 -4.97 -1.93
N GLY A 68 22.98 -4.78 -2.37
CA GLY A 68 23.56 -5.63 -3.39
C GLY A 68 22.70 -5.66 -4.67
N ASP A 69 22.77 -6.76 -5.37
CA ASP A 69 22.07 -6.97 -6.64
C ASP A 69 20.76 -7.75 -6.51
N ASP A 70 20.42 -8.28 -5.31
CA ASP A 70 19.32 -9.21 -5.11
C ASP A 70 18.35 -8.86 -3.95
N ILE A 71 18.61 -7.84 -3.12
CA ILE A 71 17.73 -7.43 -2.02
C ILE A 71 16.91 -6.20 -2.44
N ARG A 72 15.58 -6.35 -2.49
CA ARG A 72 14.59 -5.33 -2.84
C ARG A 72 13.33 -5.52 -2.00
N THR A 73 13.36 -5.07 -0.75
CA THR A 73 12.27 -5.25 0.23
C THR A 73 12.21 -4.12 1.25
N GLY A 74 11.54 -4.29 2.36
CA GLY A 74 11.48 -3.33 3.46
C GLY A 74 10.44 -3.64 4.50
N VAL A 75 10.23 -2.66 5.37
CA VAL A 75 9.22 -2.67 6.43
C VAL A 75 8.35 -1.42 6.30
N THR A 76 7.05 -1.59 6.43
CA THR A 76 6.09 -0.48 6.59
C THR A 76 5.39 -0.65 7.93
N ALA A 77 5.42 0.40 8.74
CA ALA A 77 4.77 0.43 10.05
C ALA A 77 3.52 1.31 10.00
N ILE A 78 2.42 0.82 10.56
CA ILE A 78 1.21 1.58 10.82
C ILE A 78 1.04 1.64 12.34
N VAL A 79 1.10 2.86 12.90
CA VAL A 79 0.90 3.12 14.33
C VAL A 79 -0.52 3.65 14.50
N PRO A 80 -1.45 2.85 15.05
CA PRO A 80 -2.89 3.12 15.00
C PRO A 80 -3.33 4.29 15.87
N ALA A 81 -2.63 4.56 16.98
CA ALA A 81 -2.97 5.63 17.91
C ALA A 81 -1.73 6.09 18.68
N ARG A 82 -1.84 7.24 19.33
CA ARG A 82 -0.84 7.72 20.29
C ARG A 82 -1.00 7.03 21.66
N GLY A 83 0.07 7.01 22.42
CA GLY A 83 0.12 6.43 23.77
C GLY A 83 0.38 4.92 23.78
N ASN A 84 0.24 4.30 24.94
CA ASN A 84 0.50 2.89 25.16
C ASN A 84 -0.68 2.05 24.68
N LEU A 85 -0.48 1.32 23.57
CA LEU A 85 -1.50 0.45 22.99
C LEU A 85 -1.71 -0.82 23.80
N PHE A 86 -0.74 -1.24 24.57
CA PHE A 86 -0.85 -2.41 25.42
C PHE A 86 -1.81 -2.17 26.60
N THR A 87 -1.65 -1.04 27.29
CA THR A 87 -2.52 -0.69 28.43
C THR A 87 -3.90 -0.16 28.00
N HIS A 88 -4.00 0.41 26.81
CA HIS A 88 -5.23 0.94 26.22
C HIS A 88 -5.37 0.45 24.77
N PRO A 89 -5.72 -0.82 24.58
CA PRO A 89 -5.90 -1.41 23.25
C PRO A 89 -7.02 -0.70 22.48
N ILE A 90 -7.01 -0.90 21.18
CA ILE A 90 -8.05 -0.37 20.29
C ILE A 90 -8.87 -1.51 19.70
N PRO A 91 -10.19 -1.31 19.50
CA PRO A 91 -11.01 -2.31 18.82
C PRO A 91 -10.46 -2.61 17.43
N ALA A 92 -10.32 -3.91 17.13
CA ALA A 92 -9.78 -4.36 15.87
C ALA A 92 -10.44 -5.67 15.39
N TRP A 93 -10.19 -5.98 14.11
CA TRP A 93 -10.55 -7.27 13.52
C TRP A 93 -9.57 -7.62 12.41
N ILE A 94 -9.25 -8.90 12.28
CA ILE A 94 -8.51 -9.42 11.13
C ILE A 94 -9.43 -10.35 10.34
N HIS A 95 -9.71 -9.96 9.09
CA HIS A 95 -10.48 -10.75 8.13
C HIS A 95 -9.54 -11.51 7.20
N VAL A 96 -9.86 -12.77 6.95
CA VAL A 96 -9.15 -13.64 6.01
C VAL A 96 -10.02 -13.77 4.76
N GLY A 97 -9.65 -13.12 3.68
CA GLY A 97 -10.28 -13.25 2.38
C GLY A 97 -9.86 -14.55 1.69
N ASN A 98 -8.57 -14.80 1.63
CA ASN A 98 -7.94 -16.07 1.30
C ASN A 98 -6.71 -16.29 2.20
N GLY A 99 -6.48 -17.48 2.67
CA GLY A 99 -5.59 -17.75 3.80
C GLY A 99 -4.21 -18.34 3.46
N TYR A 100 -3.73 -18.20 2.25
CA TYR A 100 -2.42 -18.72 1.86
C TYR A 100 -1.31 -17.74 2.23
N GLY A 101 -0.95 -17.66 3.51
CA GLY A 101 0.08 -16.75 4.00
C GLY A 101 0.22 -16.77 5.52
N LYS A 102 1.03 -15.85 6.04
CA LYS A 102 1.34 -15.69 7.46
C LYS A 102 0.79 -14.34 7.93
N MET A 103 -0.24 -14.39 8.77
CA MET A 103 -0.77 -13.22 9.48
C MET A 103 -0.48 -13.40 10.96
N ILE A 104 0.70 -12.94 11.41
CA ILE A 104 1.11 -13.07 12.81
C ILE A 104 0.17 -12.22 13.68
N GLY A 105 -0.20 -12.77 14.84
CA GLY A 105 -1.09 -12.12 15.81
C GLY A 105 -2.58 -12.26 15.53
N ALA A 106 -2.98 -12.85 14.40
CA ALA A 106 -4.37 -12.90 13.95
C ALA A 106 -5.32 -13.62 14.94
N THR A 107 -4.85 -14.68 15.58
CA THR A 107 -5.69 -15.48 16.49
C THR A 107 -6.16 -14.67 17.70
N GLN A 108 -5.24 -13.97 18.37
CA GLN A 108 -5.59 -13.15 19.54
C GLN A 108 -6.46 -11.95 19.14
N VAL A 109 -6.13 -11.25 18.04
CA VAL A 109 -6.95 -10.11 17.57
C VAL A 109 -8.39 -10.57 17.24
N ARG A 110 -8.56 -11.74 16.65
CA ARG A 110 -9.90 -12.27 16.32
C ARG A 110 -10.65 -12.73 17.56
N GLU A 111 -9.97 -13.28 18.54
CA GLU A 111 -10.58 -13.76 19.79
C GLU A 111 -10.96 -12.60 20.70
N LEU A 112 -10.04 -11.66 20.94
CA LEU A 112 -10.27 -10.55 21.87
C LEU A 112 -10.94 -9.34 21.22
N GLY A 113 -10.86 -9.21 19.89
CA GLY A 113 -11.39 -8.05 19.17
C GLY A 113 -10.58 -6.77 19.33
N GLU A 114 -9.31 -6.88 19.72
CA GLU A 114 -8.45 -5.76 20.10
C GLU A 114 -7.04 -5.87 19.48
N LEU A 115 -6.42 -4.71 19.27
CA LEU A 115 -5.04 -4.54 18.82
C LEU A 115 -4.25 -3.85 19.92
N GLU A 116 -3.13 -4.46 20.34
CA GLU A 116 -2.30 -4.00 21.44
C GLU A 116 -0.88 -3.54 21.00
N THR A 117 -0.57 -3.65 19.70
CA THR A 117 0.70 -3.23 19.11
C THR A 117 0.46 -2.40 17.85
N PRO A 118 1.48 -1.67 17.35
CA PRO A 118 1.53 -1.28 15.95
C PRO A 118 1.39 -2.46 15.00
N ILE A 119 1.11 -2.19 13.73
CA ILE A 119 1.03 -3.17 12.65
C ILE A 119 2.27 -3.03 11.79
N LEU A 120 2.92 -4.14 11.46
CA LEU A 120 4.02 -4.16 10.50
C LEU A 120 3.63 -4.92 9.23
N LEU A 121 4.13 -4.47 8.10
CA LEU A 121 4.06 -5.13 6.80
C LEU A 121 5.48 -5.38 6.30
N THR A 122 5.72 -6.55 5.68
CA THR A 122 7.05 -6.92 5.20
C THR A 122 7.00 -8.06 4.19
N CYS A 123 8.13 -8.72 3.89
CA CYS A 123 8.22 -9.91 3.02
C CYS A 123 7.81 -11.20 3.76
N THR A 124 7.43 -12.24 3.00
CA THR A 124 6.85 -13.47 3.58
C THR A 124 7.77 -14.22 4.54
N LEU A 125 9.08 -14.29 4.30
CA LEU A 125 10.02 -14.89 5.25
C LEU A 125 10.56 -13.91 6.29
N CYS A 126 10.34 -12.61 6.09
CA CYS A 126 10.78 -11.55 6.99
C CYS A 126 9.90 -11.39 8.23
N VAL A 127 8.71 -11.99 8.25
CA VAL A 127 7.72 -11.80 9.33
C VAL A 127 8.25 -12.14 10.72
N TRP A 128 9.13 -13.13 10.82
CA TRP A 128 9.67 -13.59 12.10
C TRP A 128 10.58 -12.54 12.72
N ARG A 129 11.47 -11.95 11.91
CA ARG A 129 12.35 -10.84 12.36
C ARG A 129 11.55 -9.58 12.65
N ALA A 130 10.58 -9.26 11.80
CA ALA A 130 9.70 -8.12 12.02
C ALA A 130 8.89 -8.27 13.33
N ALA A 131 8.35 -9.46 13.60
CA ALA A 131 7.63 -9.74 14.85
C ALA A 131 8.54 -9.62 16.07
N GLN A 132 9.74 -10.18 16.02
CA GLN A 132 10.74 -10.03 17.09
C GLN A 132 11.09 -8.55 17.33
N GLY A 133 11.33 -7.80 16.25
CA GLY A 133 11.65 -6.37 16.33
C GLY A 133 10.50 -5.54 16.90
N LEU A 134 9.25 -5.88 16.54
CA LEU A 134 8.07 -5.22 17.09
C LEU A 134 7.91 -5.46 18.59
N VAL A 135 8.10 -6.70 19.04
CA VAL A 135 8.09 -7.05 20.48
C VAL A 135 9.16 -6.27 21.22
N SER A 136 10.40 -6.28 20.73
CA SER A 136 11.51 -5.52 21.34
C SER A 136 11.19 -4.02 21.41
N TRP A 137 10.69 -3.44 20.33
CA TRP A 137 10.33 -2.03 20.28
C TRP A 137 9.21 -1.69 21.29
N VAL A 138 8.21 -2.56 21.46
CA VAL A 138 7.13 -2.34 22.44
C VAL A 138 7.70 -2.32 23.86
N TYR A 139 8.60 -3.25 24.22
CA TYR A 139 9.26 -3.24 25.53
C TYR A 139 10.11 -1.99 25.75
N ASP A 140 10.80 -1.51 24.71
CA ASP A 140 11.66 -0.33 24.80
C ASP A 140 10.87 0.99 24.88
N GLN A 141 9.69 1.06 24.28
CA GLN A 141 8.93 2.30 24.11
C GLN A 141 7.70 2.41 25.02
N GLN A 142 7.25 1.30 25.57
CA GLN A 142 6.03 1.24 26.38
C GLN A 142 6.34 0.55 27.71
N ASP A 143 5.99 1.21 28.80
CA ASP A 143 6.11 0.60 30.14
C ASP A 143 5.00 -0.45 30.29
N ILE A 144 5.35 -1.71 30.07
CA ILE A 144 4.43 -2.87 30.14
C ILE A 144 4.89 -3.93 31.15
N GLY A 145 6.01 -3.72 31.81
CA GLY A 145 6.56 -4.68 32.78
C GLY A 145 6.97 -6.01 32.12
N GLU A 146 6.68 -7.13 32.80
CA GLU A 146 6.98 -8.50 32.33
C GLU A 146 5.81 -9.16 31.60
N GLU A 147 4.89 -8.36 31.02
CA GLU A 147 3.71 -8.86 30.30
C GLU A 147 4.06 -9.41 28.91
N THR A 148 3.29 -10.35 28.42
CA THR A 148 3.44 -10.87 27.05
C THR A 148 2.78 -9.97 26.02
N VAL A 149 3.35 -9.89 24.82
CA VAL A 149 2.89 -9.03 23.72
C VAL A 149 2.55 -9.86 22.49
N ASN A 150 1.43 -9.56 21.86
CA ASN A 150 0.99 -10.17 20.60
C ASN A 150 1.32 -9.25 19.40
N PRO A 151 2.47 -9.45 18.73
CA PRO A 151 2.83 -8.64 17.58
C PRO A 151 1.90 -8.92 16.39
N VAL A 152 1.50 -7.87 15.65
CA VAL A 152 0.71 -8.00 14.42
C VAL A 152 1.57 -7.68 13.20
N VAL A 153 1.83 -8.71 12.38
CA VAL A 153 2.67 -8.58 11.19
C VAL A 153 2.02 -9.27 10.00
N GLY A 154 1.77 -8.50 8.93
CA GLY A 154 1.32 -8.99 7.63
C GLY A 154 2.47 -9.12 6.63
N GLU A 155 2.27 -9.92 5.58
CA GLU A 155 3.31 -10.19 4.60
C GLU A 155 2.80 -10.43 3.19
N VAL A 156 3.69 -10.21 2.23
CA VAL A 156 3.51 -10.64 0.85
C VAL A 156 4.81 -11.25 0.28
N ASN A 157 4.70 -12.09 -0.72
CA ASN A 157 5.84 -12.76 -1.35
C ASN A 157 6.48 -11.90 -2.44
N ASP A 158 7.55 -11.20 -2.13
CA ASP A 158 8.30 -10.33 -3.05
C ASP A 158 9.48 -11.02 -3.77
N SER A 159 9.56 -12.36 -3.73
CA SER A 159 10.71 -13.15 -4.21
C SER A 159 11.05 -12.99 -5.69
N ARG A 160 10.18 -12.36 -6.48
CA ARG A 160 10.44 -12.13 -7.90
C ARG A 160 11.65 -11.21 -8.14
N VAL A 161 11.86 -10.25 -7.25
CA VAL A 161 13.00 -9.31 -7.31
C VAL A 161 13.77 -9.23 -5.99
N ASN A 162 13.32 -9.92 -4.94
CA ASN A 162 13.92 -9.92 -3.62
C ASN A 162 14.41 -11.32 -3.22
N ASN A 163 15.61 -11.41 -2.70
CA ASN A 163 16.13 -12.62 -2.05
C ASN A 163 15.70 -12.66 -0.57
N MET A 164 14.46 -13.04 -0.32
CA MET A 164 13.91 -13.15 1.03
C MET A 164 14.56 -14.24 1.89
N TRP A 165 15.29 -15.21 1.27
CA TRP A 165 16.02 -16.27 1.98
C TRP A 165 17.31 -15.78 2.62
N ALA A 166 17.80 -14.58 2.25
CA ALA A 166 18.97 -13.95 2.84
C ALA A 166 18.67 -13.26 4.20
N ASP A 167 17.45 -13.41 4.72
CA ASP A 167 17.00 -12.78 5.99
C ASP A 167 17.29 -11.26 6.02
N PRO A 168 16.78 -10.48 5.04
CA PRO A 168 17.23 -9.10 4.80
C PRO A 168 16.72 -8.09 5.83
N VAL A 169 15.70 -8.42 6.63
CA VAL A 169 15.10 -7.52 7.62
C VAL A 169 15.74 -7.74 8.98
N GLY A 170 16.36 -6.69 9.53
CA GLY A 170 16.87 -6.65 10.90
C GLY A 170 16.00 -5.81 11.84
N LEU A 171 16.32 -5.81 13.14
CA LEU A 171 15.63 -4.99 14.13
C LEU A 171 15.74 -3.50 13.82
N GLU A 172 16.88 -3.06 13.28
CA GLU A 172 17.13 -1.68 12.88
C GLU A 172 16.10 -1.16 11.89
N HIS A 173 15.69 -1.98 10.91
CA HIS A 173 14.67 -1.61 9.92
C HIS A 173 13.28 -1.48 10.53
N VAL A 174 12.97 -2.33 11.53
CA VAL A 174 11.70 -2.24 12.28
C VAL A 174 11.66 -0.95 13.09
N TYR A 175 12.75 -0.64 13.82
CA TYR A 175 12.85 0.58 14.62
C TYR A 175 12.82 1.84 13.73
N GLU A 176 13.51 1.83 12.58
CA GLU A 176 13.47 2.91 11.63
C GLU A 176 12.03 3.19 11.15
N ALA A 177 11.30 2.15 10.73
CA ALA A 177 9.92 2.30 10.29
C ALA A 177 8.98 2.80 11.41
N LEU A 178 9.10 2.26 12.63
CA LEU A 178 8.25 2.64 13.76
C LEU A 178 8.56 4.05 14.27
N ASN A 179 9.83 4.39 14.43
CA ASN A 179 10.28 5.69 14.95
C ASN A 179 10.10 6.81 13.91
N GLY A 180 10.19 6.48 12.60
CA GLY A 180 9.91 7.38 11.49
C GLY A 180 8.43 7.57 11.20
N ALA A 181 7.52 6.89 11.92
CA ALA A 181 6.09 6.99 11.64
C ALA A 181 5.53 8.38 11.99
N HIS A 182 4.89 9.01 11.01
CA HIS A 182 4.31 10.36 11.13
C HIS A 182 2.89 10.41 10.57
N ASP A 183 2.13 11.41 10.97
CA ASP A 183 0.87 11.82 10.38
C ASP A 183 1.13 12.71 9.14
N GLY A 184 0.13 12.92 8.30
CA GLY A 184 0.28 13.70 7.07
C GLY A 184 0.39 12.83 5.82
N PRO A 185 0.98 13.34 4.74
CA PRO A 185 1.13 12.60 3.48
C PRO A 185 1.93 11.30 3.67
N VAL A 186 1.45 10.22 3.06
CA VAL A 186 2.12 8.90 3.09
C VAL A 186 2.87 8.69 1.79
N LEU A 187 4.11 8.23 1.86
CA LEU A 187 4.86 7.80 0.68
C LEU A 187 4.26 6.49 0.12
N GLU A 188 4.15 6.40 -1.21
CA GLU A 188 3.51 5.30 -1.92
C GLU A 188 4.42 4.65 -2.96
N GLY A 189 3.97 3.57 -3.56
CA GLY A 189 4.68 2.85 -4.61
C GLY A 189 5.86 2.03 -4.08
N THR A 190 7.03 2.28 -4.65
CA THR A 190 8.26 1.50 -4.41
C THR A 190 8.96 1.93 -3.12
N ILE A 191 8.31 1.76 -1.98
CA ILE A 191 8.78 2.19 -0.66
C ILE A 191 8.51 1.13 0.41
N GLY A 192 9.36 1.03 1.43
CA GLY A 192 9.18 0.13 2.57
C GLY A 192 8.85 -1.30 2.13
N ALA A 193 7.82 -1.89 2.72
CA ALA A 193 7.34 -3.23 2.39
C ALA A 193 6.83 -3.39 0.93
N GLY A 194 6.60 -2.27 0.22
CA GLY A 194 6.19 -2.27 -1.19
C GLY A 194 7.34 -2.31 -2.20
N THR A 195 8.60 -2.32 -1.74
CA THR A 195 9.77 -2.18 -2.62
C THR A 195 9.90 -3.30 -3.65
N GLY A 196 9.68 -4.56 -3.27
CA GLY A 196 9.84 -5.73 -4.15
C GLY A 196 8.54 -6.29 -4.71
N THR A 197 7.40 -5.66 -4.47
CA THR A 197 6.08 -6.22 -4.73
C THR A 197 5.55 -5.94 -6.14
N GLN A 198 4.56 -6.69 -6.57
CA GLN A 198 3.91 -6.56 -7.87
C GLN A 198 2.39 -6.40 -7.74
N ALA A 199 1.73 -5.91 -8.81
CA ALA A 199 0.29 -5.96 -8.94
C ALA A 199 -0.10 -6.10 -10.42
N PHE A 200 -0.99 -7.05 -10.74
CA PHE A 200 -1.44 -7.34 -12.10
C PHE A 200 -0.29 -7.57 -13.10
N GLY A 201 0.85 -8.10 -12.60
CA GLY A 201 2.04 -8.35 -13.40
C GLY A 201 2.94 -7.13 -13.64
N TRP A 202 2.60 -5.92 -13.18
CA TRP A 202 3.46 -4.75 -13.11
C TRP A 202 4.06 -4.57 -11.73
N LYS A 203 4.95 -3.60 -11.58
CA LYS A 203 5.43 -3.17 -10.26
C LYS A 203 4.23 -2.64 -9.46
N GLY A 204 4.00 -3.24 -8.30
CA GLY A 204 3.05 -2.78 -7.29
C GLY A 204 3.72 -1.94 -6.21
N GLY A 205 3.19 -1.95 -4.99
CA GLY A 205 3.80 -1.17 -3.91
C GLY A 205 2.90 -0.98 -2.71
N ILE A 206 3.23 0.05 -1.95
CA ILE A 206 2.34 0.65 -0.96
C ILE A 206 1.38 1.59 -1.69
N GLY A 207 0.10 1.55 -1.34
CA GLY A 207 -0.87 2.52 -1.80
C GLY A 207 -1.79 2.92 -0.67
N THR A 208 -2.33 4.12 -0.72
CA THR A 208 -3.24 4.59 0.33
C THR A 208 -4.34 5.47 -0.25
N SER A 209 -5.45 5.53 0.44
CA SER A 209 -6.51 6.51 0.16
C SER A 209 -7.44 6.69 1.36
N SER A 210 -8.33 7.67 1.28
CA SER A 210 -9.34 7.91 2.30
C SER A 210 -10.67 8.36 1.72
N ARG A 211 -11.72 8.25 2.53
CA ARG A 211 -13.04 8.83 2.26
C ARG A 211 -13.54 9.55 3.50
N LYS A 212 -14.00 10.80 3.29
CA LYS A 212 -14.64 11.62 4.32
C LYS A 212 -16.14 11.65 4.09
N LEU A 213 -16.91 11.07 4.99
CA LEU A 213 -18.36 11.10 4.90
C LEU A 213 -18.91 12.52 5.18
N PRO A 214 -19.98 12.95 4.48
CA PRO A 214 -20.71 14.16 4.83
C PRO A 214 -21.23 14.13 6.27
N ARG A 215 -21.42 15.30 6.89
CA ARG A 215 -21.95 15.40 8.28
C ARG A 215 -23.31 14.71 8.43
N SER A 216 -24.17 14.79 7.41
CA SER A 216 -25.47 14.11 7.36
C SER A 216 -25.38 12.57 7.43
N LEU A 217 -24.21 12.01 7.13
CA LEU A 217 -23.90 10.57 7.21
C LEU A 217 -22.93 10.26 8.37
N GLY A 218 -22.81 11.16 9.33
CA GLY A 218 -21.99 11.00 10.53
C GLY A 218 -20.64 11.71 10.50
N GLY A 219 -20.16 12.16 9.33
CA GLY A 219 -18.91 12.92 9.20
C GLY A 219 -17.65 12.08 9.46
N TRP A 220 -17.75 10.75 9.47
CA TRP A 220 -16.64 9.85 9.75
C TRP A 220 -15.63 9.81 8.60
N THR A 221 -14.41 9.43 8.92
CA THR A 221 -13.34 9.16 7.96
C THR A 221 -13.07 7.66 7.91
N VAL A 222 -12.88 7.15 6.71
CA VAL A 222 -12.33 5.81 6.44
C VAL A 222 -11.01 5.99 5.69
N GLY A 223 -9.93 5.42 6.19
CA GLY A 223 -8.62 5.42 5.57
C GLY A 223 -8.14 4.01 5.31
N VAL A 224 -7.49 3.79 4.18
CA VAL A 224 -6.96 2.50 3.75
C VAL A 224 -5.50 2.63 3.34
N LEU A 225 -4.69 1.66 3.73
CA LEU A 225 -3.34 1.43 3.21
C LEU A 225 -3.25 -0.02 2.73
N VAL A 226 -2.66 -0.23 1.55
CA VAL A 226 -2.44 -1.57 0.98
C VAL A 226 -0.96 -1.84 0.74
N GLN A 227 -0.55 -3.08 0.94
CA GLN A 227 0.66 -3.67 0.41
C GLN A 227 0.25 -4.67 -0.66
N THR A 228 0.45 -4.32 -1.95
CA THR A 228 -0.01 -5.12 -3.08
C THR A 228 1.03 -6.13 -3.51
N ASN A 229 0.62 -7.37 -3.79
CA ASN A 229 1.44 -8.38 -4.47
C ASN A 229 0.55 -9.46 -5.07
N PHE A 230 -0.33 -9.11 -5.99
CA PHE A 230 -1.35 -10.03 -6.51
C PHE A 230 -1.57 -9.88 -8.02
N GLY A 231 -2.23 -10.86 -8.62
CA GLY A 231 -2.65 -10.89 -10.01
C GLY A 231 -4.14 -10.62 -10.20
N GLY A 232 -4.57 -10.71 -11.43
CA GLY A 232 -5.96 -10.50 -11.84
C GLY A 232 -6.08 -9.90 -13.24
N ASN A 233 -7.30 -9.63 -13.66
CA ASN A 233 -7.58 -8.91 -14.89
C ASN A 233 -7.90 -7.45 -14.59
N LEU A 234 -6.87 -6.60 -14.61
CA LEU A 234 -6.99 -5.19 -14.18
C LEU A 234 -8.17 -4.47 -14.85
N THR A 235 -9.04 -3.94 -14.01
CA THR A 235 -10.10 -3.00 -14.43
C THR A 235 -9.92 -1.67 -13.69
N ILE A 236 -10.14 -0.56 -14.38
CA ILE A 236 -10.08 0.78 -13.79
C ILE A 236 -11.34 1.52 -14.22
N ASN A 237 -12.18 1.92 -13.25
CA ASN A 237 -13.48 2.53 -13.53
C ASN A 237 -14.25 1.74 -14.62
N SER A 238 -14.29 0.41 -14.48
CA SER A 238 -14.93 -0.53 -15.42
C SER A 238 -14.27 -0.65 -16.80
N ALA A 239 -13.22 0.09 -17.12
CA ALA A 239 -12.45 -0.12 -18.35
C ALA A 239 -11.60 -1.39 -18.23
N PRO A 240 -11.59 -2.29 -19.23
CA PRO A 240 -10.91 -3.58 -19.16
C PRO A 240 -9.42 -3.45 -19.50
N VAL A 241 -8.67 -2.74 -18.68
CA VAL A 241 -7.26 -2.35 -18.91
C VAL A 241 -6.36 -3.57 -19.11
N GLY A 242 -6.49 -4.59 -18.28
CA GLY A 242 -5.69 -5.80 -18.37
C GLY A 242 -5.88 -6.53 -19.73
N ARG A 243 -7.11 -6.55 -20.26
CA ARG A 243 -7.39 -7.14 -21.57
C ARG A 243 -6.85 -6.29 -22.73
N GLU A 244 -6.99 -4.97 -22.65
CA GLU A 244 -6.48 -4.05 -23.67
C GLU A 244 -4.95 -4.06 -23.75
N LEU A 245 -4.27 -4.26 -22.60
CA LEU A 245 -2.81 -4.39 -22.51
C LEU A 245 -2.32 -5.83 -22.72
N GLU A 246 -3.22 -6.75 -23.07
CA GLU A 246 -2.92 -8.18 -23.22
C GLU A 246 -2.17 -8.77 -22.02
N ARG A 247 -2.57 -8.37 -20.80
CA ARG A 247 -1.94 -8.81 -19.56
C ARG A 247 -2.99 -9.19 -18.51
N PHE A 248 -3.41 -10.46 -18.56
CA PHE A 248 -4.42 -11.04 -17.69
C PHE A 248 -4.14 -12.54 -17.44
N PRO A 249 -4.69 -13.13 -16.39
CA PRO A 249 -4.50 -14.55 -16.06
C PRO A 249 -5.00 -15.47 -17.18
N TYR A 250 -4.38 -16.65 -17.29
CA TYR A 250 -4.75 -17.70 -18.25
C TYR A 250 -4.59 -17.34 -19.74
N GLN A 251 -3.99 -16.19 -20.05
CA GLN A 251 -3.81 -15.72 -21.44
C GLN A 251 -3.12 -16.78 -22.32
N HIS A 252 -2.06 -17.39 -21.79
CA HIS A 252 -1.33 -18.44 -22.50
C HIS A 252 -2.22 -19.67 -22.76
N ALA A 253 -2.93 -20.17 -21.76
CA ALA A 253 -3.84 -21.31 -21.93
C ALA A 253 -4.96 -21.01 -22.93
N LEU A 254 -5.49 -19.80 -22.93
CA LEU A 254 -6.51 -19.37 -23.88
C LEU A 254 -5.96 -19.22 -25.32
N SER A 255 -4.70 -18.83 -25.48
CA SER A 255 -4.06 -18.73 -26.80
C SER A 255 -3.83 -20.10 -27.44
N LEU A 256 -3.60 -21.15 -26.65
CA LEU A 256 -3.43 -22.52 -27.13
C LEU A 256 -4.74 -23.13 -27.66
N GLN A 257 -5.90 -22.61 -27.27
CA GLN A 257 -7.21 -23.07 -27.75
C GLN A 257 -7.60 -22.48 -29.12
N ARG A 258 -6.85 -21.50 -29.63
CA ARG A 258 -7.06 -21.00 -31.00
C ARG A 258 -6.53 -22.06 -31.96
N PRO A 259 -7.31 -22.54 -32.98
CA PRO A 259 -6.87 -23.55 -33.91
C PRO A 259 -5.69 -23.03 -34.74
N THR A 260 -4.49 -23.38 -34.34
CA THR A 260 -3.30 -23.25 -35.17
C THR A 260 -2.95 -24.65 -35.65
N ALA A 261 -3.10 -24.89 -36.93
CA ALA A 261 -2.76 -26.18 -37.52
C ALA A 261 -1.32 -26.56 -37.15
N GLY A 262 -1.15 -27.66 -36.38
CA GLY A 262 0.12 -28.33 -36.18
C GLY A 262 0.86 -28.14 -34.86
N ARG A 263 0.28 -27.48 -33.81
CA ARG A 263 0.96 -27.37 -32.51
C ARG A 263 0.43 -28.40 -31.51
N SER A 264 1.31 -29.22 -30.95
CA SER A 264 0.98 -30.14 -29.84
C SER A 264 0.79 -29.36 -28.55
N LEU A 265 -0.24 -29.71 -27.76
CA LEU A 265 -0.57 -29.07 -26.47
C LEU A 265 0.43 -29.46 -25.33
N THR A 266 1.48 -30.24 -25.64
CA THR A 266 2.35 -30.84 -24.64
C THR A 266 3.78 -30.28 -24.59
N ASP A 267 4.14 -29.32 -25.45
CA ASP A 267 5.54 -29.00 -25.69
C ASP A 267 6.15 -27.87 -24.89
N ASP A 268 5.34 -27.05 -24.19
CA ASP A 268 5.87 -26.05 -23.26
C ASP A 268 5.17 -26.15 -21.90
N PRO A 269 5.91 -26.28 -20.78
CA PRO A 269 5.29 -26.09 -19.48
C PRO A 269 4.69 -24.66 -19.46
N PRO A 270 3.46 -24.49 -18.96
CA PRO A 270 2.90 -23.15 -18.85
C PRO A 270 3.91 -22.27 -18.10
N PRO A 271 4.17 -21.03 -18.56
CA PRO A 271 4.88 -20.10 -17.73
C PRO A 271 4.19 -20.14 -16.36
N ARG A 272 4.98 -20.17 -15.29
CA ARG A 272 4.41 -19.98 -13.94
C ARG A 272 3.69 -18.65 -14.01
N ASP A 273 2.39 -18.74 -14.26
CA ASP A 273 1.54 -17.57 -14.35
C ASP A 273 1.78 -16.77 -13.07
N ALA A 274 1.93 -15.47 -13.19
CA ALA A 274 2.13 -14.55 -12.06
C ALA A 274 0.85 -14.47 -11.20
N GLU A 275 0.24 -15.63 -10.95
CA GLU A 275 -1.07 -15.81 -10.32
C GLU A 275 -0.96 -15.90 -8.81
N ASP A 276 0.16 -16.41 -8.28
CA ASP A 276 0.40 -16.47 -6.85
C ASP A 276 0.73 -15.09 -6.32
N GLY A 277 -0.13 -14.59 -5.46
CA GLY A 277 0.04 -13.26 -4.93
C GLY A 277 -0.60 -13.12 -3.57
N SER A 278 -0.53 -11.94 -3.00
CA SER A 278 -1.09 -11.61 -1.69
C SER A 278 -1.43 -10.14 -1.63
N ILE A 279 -2.31 -9.75 -0.72
CA ILE A 279 -2.52 -8.36 -0.36
C ILE A 279 -2.75 -8.24 1.14
N ILE A 280 -2.09 -7.26 1.75
CA ILE A 280 -2.48 -6.81 3.09
C ILE A 280 -3.19 -5.47 2.94
N ILE A 281 -4.39 -5.39 3.48
CA ILE A 281 -5.20 -4.18 3.54
C ILE A 281 -5.28 -3.75 5.01
N VAL A 282 -4.83 -2.55 5.33
CA VAL A 282 -5.00 -1.94 6.64
C VAL A 282 -6.09 -0.88 6.54
N LEU A 283 -7.15 -1.04 7.31
CA LEU A 283 -8.35 -0.22 7.30
C LEU A 283 -8.52 0.49 8.64
N ALA A 284 -8.48 1.81 8.63
CA ALA A 284 -8.70 2.65 9.80
C ALA A 284 -10.01 3.45 9.69
N THR A 285 -10.65 3.73 10.81
CA THR A 285 -11.76 4.68 10.88
C THR A 285 -11.81 5.42 12.22
N ASP A 286 -12.29 6.66 12.21
CA ASP A 286 -12.63 7.43 13.40
C ASP A 286 -14.10 7.25 13.85
N ALA A 287 -14.86 6.36 13.19
CA ALA A 287 -16.20 6.00 13.61
C ALA A 287 -16.18 5.10 14.87
N PRO A 288 -17.12 5.27 15.83
CA PRO A 288 -17.17 4.43 17.03
C PRO A 288 -17.65 3.01 16.71
N LEU A 289 -16.71 2.14 16.38
CA LEU A 289 -16.95 0.75 15.98
C LEU A 289 -16.21 -0.22 16.88
N GLN A 290 -16.92 -1.29 17.26
CA GLN A 290 -16.36 -2.46 17.91
C GLN A 290 -16.00 -3.55 16.89
N SER A 291 -15.27 -4.58 17.31
CA SER A 291 -14.73 -5.67 16.47
C SER A 291 -15.77 -6.31 15.53
N ARG A 292 -17.01 -6.53 16.00
CA ARG A 292 -18.11 -7.05 15.16
C ARG A 292 -18.39 -6.19 13.94
N ASN A 293 -18.40 -4.86 14.08
CA ASN A 293 -18.66 -3.94 12.98
C ASN A 293 -17.41 -3.71 12.11
N LEU A 294 -16.20 -3.77 12.70
CA LEU A 294 -14.92 -3.76 11.98
C LEU A 294 -14.79 -5.01 11.10
N ARG A 295 -15.24 -6.19 11.56
CA ARG A 295 -15.35 -7.38 10.71
C ARG A 295 -16.19 -7.11 9.47
N ARG A 296 -17.35 -6.48 9.61
CA ARG A 296 -18.25 -6.16 8.49
C ARG A 296 -17.65 -5.14 7.53
N LEU A 297 -16.85 -4.17 8.02
CA LEU A 297 -16.09 -3.26 7.16
C LEU A 297 -15.00 -4.02 6.39
N SER A 298 -14.25 -4.90 7.06
CA SER A 298 -13.18 -5.68 6.43
C SER A 298 -13.67 -6.50 5.24
N GLU A 299 -14.87 -7.09 5.35
CA GLU A 299 -15.51 -7.81 4.25
C GLU A 299 -15.76 -6.91 3.02
N ARG A 300 -15.98 -5.60 3.19
CA ARG A 300 -16.19 -4.62 2.11
C ARG A 300 -14.88 -4.16 1.48
N ALA A 301 -13.78 -4.23 2.21
CA ALA A 301 -12.46 -4.02 1.62
C ALA A 301 -12.15 -5.08 0.55
N ILE A 302 -12.50 -6.34 0.77
CA ILE A 302 -12.39 -7.40 -0.25
C ILE A 302 -13.28 -7.09 -1.48
N MET A 303 -14.46 -6.50 -1.30
CA MET A 303 -15.30 -6.06 -2.42
C MET A 303 -14.63 -4.91 -3.21
N GLY A 304 -13.93 -4.01 -2.53
CA GLY A 304 -13.13 -2.95 -3.17
C GLY A 304 -11.97 -3.53 -3.98
N LEU A 305 -11.27 -4.52 -3.43
CA LEU A 305 -10.22 -5.25 -4.13
C LEU A 305 -10.78 -5.93 -5.39
N ALA A 306 -11.93 -6.61 -5.29
CA ALA A 306 -12.55 -7.30 -6.42
C ALA A 306 -12.91 -6.35 -7.58
N ARG A 307 -13.24 -5.09 -7.31
CA ARG A 307 -13.51 -4.08 -8.34
C ARG A 307 -12.31 -3.78 -9.22
N THR A 308 -11.09 -3.97 -8.71
CA THR A 308 -9.85 -3.77 -9.46
C THR A 308 -9.56 -4.92 -10.44
N GLY A 309 -10.34 -6.02 -10.37
CA GLY A 309 -10.19 -7.20 -11.20
C GLY A 309 -9.39 -8.33 -10.56
N SER A 310 -9.07 -8.24 -9.27
CA SER A 310 -8.54 -9.36 -8.49
C SER A 310 -9.67 -10.32 -8.08
N PHE A 311 -9.36 -11.60 -7.99
CA PHE A 311 -10.31 -12.64 -7.57
C PHE A 311 -9.76 -13.60 -6.51
N ALA A 312 -8.69 -13.18 -5.78
CA ALA A 312 -8.10 -13.96 -4.69
C ALA A 312 -7.73 -15.39 -5.13
N HIS A 313 -6.63 -15.56 -5.84
CA HIS A 313 -6.13 -16.87 -6.30
C HIS A 313 -5.91 -17.84 -5.15
N ASN A 314 -5.90 -19.14 -5.43
CA ASN A 314 -5.69 -20.17 -4.40
C ASN A 314 -4.40 -19.96 -3.59
N GLY A 315 -3.31 -19.54 -4.23
CA GLY A 315 -2.01 -19.25 -3.60
C GLY A 315 -1.90 -17.84 -2.98
N SER A 316 -3.01 -17.09 -2.87
CA SER A 316 -3.02 -15.72 -2.36
C SER A 316 -3.24 -15.66 -0.85
N GLY A 317 -2.50 -14.80 -0.15
CA GLY A 317 -2.74 -14.43 1.24
C GLY A 317 -3.40 -13.05 1.30
N ASP A 318 -4.73 -13.02 1.34
CA ASP A 318 -5.52 -11.79 1.32
C ASP A 318 -6.08 -11.52 2.70
N TYR A 319 -5.51 -10.53 3.39
CA TYR A 319 -5.88 -10.20 4.76
C TYR A 319 -6.28 -8.73 4.89
N VAL A 320 -7.28 -8.48 5.74
CA VAL A 320 -7.70 -7.12 6.10
C VAL A 320 -7.58 -6.94 7.61
N ILE A 321 -6.78 -5.97 8.04
CA ILE A 321 -6.62 -5.55 9.42
C ILE A 321 -7.42 -4.26 9.60
N ALA A 322 -8.55 -4.30 10.30
CA ALA A 322 -9.41 -3.15 10.53
C ALA A 322 -9.38 -2.71 11.98
N PHE A 323 -9.36 -1.40 12.23
CA PHE A 323 -9.41 -0.84 13.57
C PHE A 323 -10.14 0.50 13.65
N SER A 324 -10.60 0.87 14.86
CA SER A 324 -11.20 2.17 15.14
C SER A 324 -10.33 2.98 16.08
N THR A 325 -10.11 4.26 15.73
CA THR A 325 -9.37 5.21 16.58
C THR A 325 -10.27 6.08 17.46
N HIS A 326 -11.59 5.87 17.42
CA HIS A 326 -12.54 6.67 18.20
C HIS A 326 -12.24 6.55 19.71
N PRO A 327 -12.13 7.65 20.46
CA PRO A 327 -11.75 7.56 21.89
C PRO A 327 -12.77 6.78 22.74
N ASP A 328 -14.07 6.91 22.47
CA ASP A 328 -15.13 6.30 23.28
C ASP A 328 -15.30 4.78 23.03
N VAL A 329 -14.48 4.16 22.18
CA VAL A 329 -14.46 2.70 21.98
C VAL A 329 -13.29 2.03 22.68
N ARG A 330 -12.38 2.82 23.25
CA ARG A 330 -11.20 2.32 23.99
C ARG A 330 -11.51 2.23 25.47
N HIS A 331 -10.90 1.26 26.12
CA HIS A 331 -10.93 1.13 27.58
C HIS A 331 -9.57 0.62 28.09
N PRO A 332 -9.24 0.84 29.37
CA PRO A 332 -8.05 0.25 29.96
C PRO A 332 -8.13 -1.28 29.90
N ARG A 333 -7.01 -1.94 29.55
CA ARG A 333 -6.91 -3.42 29.52
C ARG A 333 -7.27 -4.05 30.88
N PHE A 334 -6.84 -3.41 31.95
CA PHE A 334 -6.99 -3.90 33.33
C PHE A 334 -8.16 -3.19 34.06
N ALA A 335 -9.23 -2.86 33.32
CA ALA A 335 -10.42 -2.27 33.93
C ALA A 335 -11.07 -3.27 34.91
N GLU A 336 -11.37 -2.80 36.12
CA GLU A 336 -12.13 -3.58 37.09
C GLU A 336 -13.64 -3.36 36.85
N GLY A 337 -14.35 -4.41 36.46
CA GLY A 337 -15.79 -4.41 36.25
C GLY A 337 -16.24 -3.93 34.85
N PRO A 338 -17.56 -3.66 34.67
CA PRO A 338 -18.14 -3.34 33.38
C PRO A 338 -17.61 -2.01 32.80
N VAL A 339 -17.27 -2.00 31.50
CA VAL A 339 -16.91 -0.79 30.76
C VAL A 339 -18.05 -0.36 29.84
N GLN A 340 -18.19 0.94 29.62
CA GLN A 340 -19.13 1.49 28.66
C GLN A 340 -18.37 1.93 27.41
N VAL A 341 -18.88 1.51 26.24
CA VAL A 341 -18.30 1.85 24.95
C VAL A 341 -19.39 2.36 23.99
N SER A 342 -19.05 3.33 23.17
CA SER A 342 -19.94 3.80 22.11
C SER A 342 -19.95 2.83 20.92
N THR A 343 -21.09 2.71 20.25
CA THR A 343 -21.17 1.95 18.99
C THR A 343 -22.24 2.53 18.07
N LEU A 344 -22.00 2.50 16.76
CA LEU A 344 -22.99 2.89 15.77
C LEU A 344 -24.07 1.82 15.60
N PRO A 345 -25.35 2.23 15.44
CA PRO A 345 -26.43 1.31 15.09
C PRO A 345 -26.24 0.75 13.67
N ASN A 346 -26.72 -0.45 13.40
CA ASN A 346 -26.55 -1.12 12.12
C ASN A 346 -26.92 -0.28 10.87
N PRO A 347 -28.02 0.50 10.85
CA PRO A 347 -28.37 1.31 9.68
C PRO A 347 -27.33 2.38 9.34
N ALA A 348 -26.57 2.89 10.32
CA ALA A 348 -25.54 3.90 10.11
C ALA A 348 -24.24 3.37 9.46
N LEU A 349 -24.12 2.07 9.25
CA LEU A 349 -22.91 1.46 8.71
C LEU A 349 -22.82 1.48 7.18
N SER A 350 -23.95 1.62 6.45
CA SER A 350 -23.95 1.54 4.99
C SER A 350 -23.06 2.56 4.31
N PRO A 351 -23.01 3.84 4.72
CA PRO A 351 -22.06 4.81 4.15
C PRO A 351 -20.60 4.41 4.39
N LEU A 352 -20.27 3.86 5.57
CA LEU A 352 -18.92 3.37 5.89
C LEU A 352 -18.53 2.17 5.02
N PHE A 353 -19.48 1.28 4.70
CA PHE A 353 -19.25 0.16 3.79
C PHE A 353 -18.89 0.63 2.38
N ALA A 354 -19.65 1.60 1.84
CA ALA A 354 -19.37 2.17 0.52
C ALA A 354 -18.01 2.88 0.52
N ALA A 355 -17.75 3.73 1.53
CA ALA A 355 -16.47 4.42 1.71
C ALA A 355 -15.28 3.45 1.78
N THR A 356 -15.43 2.31 2.47
CA THR A 356 -14.39 1.27 2.56
C THR A 356 -14.09 0.67 1.19
N ALA A 357 -15.11 0.30 0.42
CA ALA A 357 -14.91 -0.29 -0.91
C ALA A 357 -14.23 0.71 -1.86
N GLU A 358 -14.68 1.97 -1.88
CA GLU A 358 -14.09 3.03 -2.70
C GLU A 358 -12.63 3.33 -2.31
N ALA A 359 -12.34 3.45 -1.01
CA ALA A 359 -10.99 3.72 -0.54
C ALA A 359 -10.04 2.56 -0.85
N THR A 360 -10.49 1.31 -0.72
CA THR A 360 -9.65 0.14 -1.05
C THR A 360 -9.34 0.09 -2.54
N GLU A 361 -10.32 0.29 -3.39
CA GLU A 361 -10.16 0.32 -4.84
C GLU A 361 -9.12 1.40 -5.26
N GLU A 362 -9.24 2.61 -4.74
CA GLU A 362 -8.32 3.70 -5.07
C GLU A 362 -6.92 3.47 -4.51
N ALA A 363 -6.78 2.92 -3.30
CA ALA A 363 -5.47 2.60 -2.73
C ALA A 363 -4.68 1.61 -3.60
N VAL A 364 -5.36 0.63 -4.22
CA VAL A 364 -4.73 -0.30 -5.17
C VAL A 364 -4.25 0.44 -6.43
N TYR A 365 -5.05 1.35 -6.97
CA TYR A 365 -4.62 2.15 -8.13
C TYR A 365 -3.45 3.05 -7.78
N ASN A 366 -3.46 3.70 -6.63
CA ASN A 366 -2.34 4.51 -6.17
C ASN A 366 -1.05 3.68 -6.04
N ALA A 367 -1.11 2.45 -5.50
CA ALA A 367 0.04 1.56 -5.43
C ALA A 367 0.64 1.24 -6.81
N LEU A 368 -0.19 1.13 -7.87
CA LEU A 368 0.24 0.88 -9.23
C LEU A 368 0.86 2.12 -9.89
N PHE A 369 0.17 3.27 -9.80
CA PHE A 369 0.56 4.48 -10.53
C PHE A 369 1.77 5.18 -9.90
N THR A 370 1.96 5.07 -8.59
CA THR A 370 3.13 5.64 -7.89
C THR A 370 4.36 4.72 -7.90
N ALA A 371 4.21 3.48 -8.35
CA ALA A 371 5.31 2.52 -8.40
C ALA A 371 6.32 2.86 -9.51
N THR A 372 7.60 2.74 -9.18
CA THR A 372 8.72 2.85 -10.14
C THR A 372 9.31 1.48 -10.44
N ALA A 373 9.82 1.27 -11.65
CA ALA A 373 10.42 -0.01 -12.03
C ALA A 373 11.56 -0.42 -11.09
N VAL A 374 11.66 -1.72 -10.80
CA VAL A 374 12.70 -2.31 -9.94
C VAL A 374 13.38 -3.47 -10.65
N THR A 375 14.70 -3.44 -10.66
CA THR A 375 15.55 -4.50 -11.20
C THR A 375 16.45 -5.09 -10.12
N SER A 376 16.66 -6.39 -10.18
CA SER A 376 17.64 -7.13 -9.39
C SER A 376 18.24 -8.26 -10.24
N SER A 377 19.20 -9.01 -9.70
CA SER A 377 19.72 -10.24 -10.35
C SER A 377 18.64 -11.31 -10.54
N ARG A 378 17.50 -11.20 -9.82
CA ARG A 378 16.39 -12.15 -9.89
C ARG A 378 15.36 -11.82 -10.98
N GLY A 379 15.35 -10.59 -11.46
CA GLY A 379 14.43 -10.13 -12.51
C GLY A 379 14.12 -8.64 -12.46
N THR A 380 13.17 -8.25 -13.29
CA THR A 380 12.68 -6.87 -13.37
C THR A 380 11.16 -6.85 -13.26
N LEU A 381 10.66 -5.92 -12.44
CA LEU A 381 9.26 -5.50 -12.40
C LEU A 381 9.16 -4.12 -13.03
N GLN A 382 8.47 -4.03 -14.18
CA GLN A 382 8.24 -2.77 -14.88
C GLN A 382 7.09 -1.99 -14.22
N ALA A 383 7.17 -0.67 -14.23
CA ALA A 383 6.04 0.19 -13.89
C ALA A 383 4.91 0.01 -14.91
N ILE A 384 3.67 0.28 -14.49
CA ILE A 384 2.53 0.27 -15.39
C ILE A 384 2.71 1.34 -16.49
N PRO A 385 2.38 1.07 -17.77
CA PRO A 385 2.54 2.05 -18.85
C PRO A 385 1.42 3.11 -18.77
N GLN A 386 1.64 4.17 -18.01
CA GLN A 386 0.62 5.17 -17.65
C GLN A 386 -0.04 5.80 -18.88
N ASP A 387 0.75 6.22 -19.89
CA ASP A 387 0.21 6.85 -21.11
C ASP A 387 -0.75 5.93 -21.87
N GLU A 388 -0.40 4.65 -21.93
CA GLU A 388 -1.23 3.65 -22.61
C GLU A 388 -2.50 3.36 -21.82
N VAL A 389 -2.40 3.25 -20.50
CA VAL A 389 -3.58 3.13 -19.62
C VAL A 389 -4.50 4.34 -19.79
N LEU A 390 -3.98 5.55 -19.79
CA LEU A 390 -4.78 6.76 -19.97
C LEU A 390 -5.47 6.79 -21.37
N ARG A 391 -4.78 6.31 -22.41
CA ARG A 391 -5.37 6.16 -23.74
C ARG A 391 -6.55 5.17 -23.72
N ILE A 392 -6.41 4.06 -23.01
CA ILE A 392 -7.48 3.07 -22.83
C ILE A 392 -8.64 3.70 -22.07
N LEU A 393 -8.37 4.37 -20.94
CA LEU A 393 -9.41 4.99 -20.13
C LEU A 393 -10.21 6.05 -20.91
N ARG A 394 -9.55 6.85 -21.77
CA ARG A 394 -10.23 7.77 -22.70
C ARG A 394 -11.14 7.03 -23.71
N LYS A 395 -10.66 5.91 -24.26
CA LYS A 395 -11.45 5.07 -25.19
C LYS A 395 -12.76 4.58 -24.54
N TYR A 396 -12.74 4.28 -23.24
CA TYR A 396 -13.90 3.79 -22.49
C TYR A 396 -14.65 4.87 -21.71
N ASN A 397 -14.33 6.16 -21.88
CA ASN A 397 -14.90 7.28 -21.13
C ASN A 397 -14.81 7.10 -19.61
N SER A 398 -13.69 6.56 -19.11
CA SER A 398 -13.47 6.20 -17.71
C SER A 398 -12.61 7.22 -16.93
N LEU A 399 -12.34 8.39 -17.52
CA LEU A 399 -11.62 9.50 -16.88
C LEU A 399 -12.57 10.61 -16.46
N TYR A 400 -12.16 11.37 -15.43
CA TYR A 400 -12.82 12.58 -14.97
C TYR A 400 -14.27 12.39 -14.52
N TRP A 401 -14.63 11.22 -14.02
CA TRP A 401 -15.99 10.93 -13.58
C TRP A 401 -16.49 11.91 -12.53
N GLY A 402 -15.62 12.41 -11.64
CA GLY A 402 -15.99 13.42 -10.65
C GLY A 402 -16.42 14.77 -11.23
N SER A 403 -16.14 15.05 -12.52
CA SER A 403 -16.48 16.31 -13.20
C SER A 403 -17.48 16.14 -14.33
N HIS A 404 -17.66 14.93 -14.86
CA HIS A 404 -18.41 14.69 -16.11
C HIS A 404 -19.59 13.73 -15.98
N LEU A 405 -19.62 12.91 -14.92
CA LEU A 405 -20.71 11.95 -14.70
C LEU A 405 -21.62 12.38 -13.55
N PRO A 406 -22.90 12.00 -13.60
CA PRO A 406 -23.80 12.15 -12.47
C PRO A 406 -23.31 11.41 -11.21
N PRO A 407 -23.54 11.96 -10.03
CA PRO A 407 -24.21 13.23 -9.85
C PRO A 407 -23.30 14.38 -10.27
N GLY A 408 -23.55 14.94 -11.46
CA GLY A 408 -23.08 16.28 -11.78
C GLY A 408 -23.48 17.23 -10.67
N ARG A 409 -22.88 18.42 -10.62
CA ARG A 409 -23.29 19.45 -9.66
C ARG A 409 -24.80 19.58 -9.69
N ILE A 410 -25.44 19.34 -8.57
CA ILE A 410 -26.77 19.84 -8.30
C ILE A 410 -26.50 21.31 -7.91
N ASP A 411 -26.75 22.22 -8.85
CA ASP A 411 -26.68 23.65 -8.62
C ASP A 411 -27.77 24.06 -7.62
#